data_22f36e3ed8fffb348920e3477b1d196a
#
_entry.id   22f36e3ed8fffb348920e3477b1d196a
#
_cell.length_a   1.000
_cell.length_b   1.000
_cell.length_c   1.000
_cell.angle_alpha   90.00
_cell.angle_beta   90.00
_cell.angle_gamma   90.00
#
_symmetry.space_group_name_H-M   'P 1'
#
loop_
_entity.id
_entity.type
_entity.pdbx_description
1 polymer ?
#
loop_
_entity_poly.entity_id
_entity_poly.type
_entity_poly.pdbx_seq_one_letter_code
_entity_poly.pdbx_strand_id
1 'polypeptide(L)'
;MVARFSEDFGETFSDEMVVSDPGLGACACCSLAADYPDKSDLIIAYRSAIDGIGRHMQLLTLENINKGITDTNYGPVHNLQKWEASFCPLSTNDIVRAGDGEHWLVFETTNRIMMMNLSSPTKVSAVGEPFLETRQKNPTFAINQEGKRLIAWGEAISHSRGGRLNLRLVNEDGSNIDFEIPEVININDYSFPAAAALPNNDFLVLY
;
A
#
# COMPACT_ATOMS: atom_id res chain seq x y z
N MET A 1 -8.71 14.99 -1.36
CA MET A 1 -8.45 14.09 -2.53
C MET A 1 -9.60 14.21 -3.51
N VAL A 2 -9.34 13.95 -4.78
CA VAL A 2 -10.36 13.90 -5.84
C VAL A 2 -10.30 12.54 -6.54
N ALA A 3 -11.42 12.08 -7.07
CA ALA A 3 -11.55 10.88 -7.87
C ALA A 3 -12.32 11.18 -9.17
N ARG A 4 -12.10 10.36 -10.19
CA ARG A 4 -12.91 10.26 -11.39
C ARG A 4 -13.27 8.80 -11.61
N PHE A 5 -14.44 8.52 -12.08
CA PHE A 5 -14.94 7.17 -12.31
C PHE A 5 -15.16 6.93 -13.80
N SER A 6 -14.89 5.72 -14.23
CA SER A 6 -15.19 5.22 -15.57
C SER A 6 -16.19 4.07 -15.45
N GLU A 7 -17.20 4.08 -16.31
CA GLU A 7 -18.21 3.00 -16.43
C GLU A 7 -18.03 2.20 -17.75
N ASP A 8 -17.04 2.56 -18.55
CA ASP A 8 -16.77 2.03 -19.89
C ASP A 8 -15.32 1.55 -20.06
N PHE A 9 -14.77 0.94 -19.01
CA PHE A 9 -13.40 0.38 -18.97
C PHE A 9 -12.28 1.39 -19.25
N GLY A 10 -12.47 2.66 -18.88
CA GLY A 10 -11.45 3.70 -19.00
C GLY A 10 -11.50 4.48 -20.31
N GLU A 11 -12.53 4.29 -21.16
CA GLU A 11 -12.70 5.08 -22.38
C GLU A 11 -13.11 6.52 -22.07
N THR A 12 -14.00 6.69 -21.10
CA THR A 12 -14.39 8.02 -20.58
C THR A 12 -14.37 8.06 -19.06
N PHE A 13 -14.28 9.26 -18.50
CA PHE A 13 -14.29 9.48 -17.06
C PHE A 13 -15.29 10.57 -16.67
N SER A 14 -15.89 10.42 -15.50
CA SER A 14 -16.74 11.44 -14.89
C SER A 14 -15.99 12.75 -14.65
N ASP A 15 -16.71 13.80 -14.32
CA ASP A 15 -16.13 15.00 -13.72
C ASP A 15 -15.42 14.66 -12.40
N GLU A 16 -14.51 15.55 -11.96
CA GLU A 16 -13.83 15.42 -10.68
C GLU A 16 -14.82 15.46 -9.51
N MET A 17 -14.67 14.51 -8.62
CA MET A 17 -15.46 14.40 -7.40
C MET A 17 -14.52 14.50 -6.20
N VAL A 18 -14.82 15.42 -5.27
CA VAL A 18 -14.06 15.52 -4.02
C VAL A 18 -14.45 14.34 -3.12
N VAL A 19 -13.49 13.50 -2.78
CA VAL A 19 -13.72 12.25 -2.01
C VAL A 19 -13.22 12.31 -0.58
N SER A 20 -12.67 13.44 -0.14
CA SER A 20 -12.21 13.61 1.24
C SER A 20 -12.41 15.04 1.69
N ASP A 21 -12.52 15.25 3.00
CA ASP A 21 -12.45 16.57 3.61
C ASP A 21 -11.19 17.31 3.09
N PRO A 22 -11.31 18.55 2.63
CA PRO A 22 -10.16 19.38 2.25
C PRO A 22 -9.11 19.51 3.35
N GLY A 23 -9.53 19.49 4.63
CA GLY A 23 -8.65 19.54 5.81
C GLY A 23 -7.97 18.23 6.18
N LEU A 24 -8.16 17.15 5.40
CA LEU A 24 -7.68 15.80 5.73
C LEU A 24 -6.15 15.70 5.91
N GLY A 25 -5.37 16.59 5.32
CA GLY A 25 -3.91 16.59 5.45
C GLY A 25 -3.23 15.37 4.83
N ALA A 26 -3.66 14.96 3.63
CA ALA A 26 -2.98 13.89 2.90
C ALA A 26 -1.61 14.33 2.38
N CYS A 27 -0.61 13.45 2.51
CA CYS A 27 0.74 13.71 1.98
C CYS A 27 0.76 13.55 0.46
N ALA A 28 1.02 14.65 -0.26
CA ALA A 28 1.01 14.65 -1.73
C ALA A 28 2.18 13.89 -2.39
N CYS A 29 3.23 13.59 -1.64
CA CYS A 29 4.45 12.96 -2.17
C CYS A 29 4.58 11.47 -1.80
N CYS A 30 3.61 10.91 -1.09
CA CYS A 30 3.49 9.48 -0.86
C CYS A 30 2.38 8.92 -1.77
N SER A 31 2.49 7.66 -2.15
CA SER A 31 1.47 7.03 -2.98
C SER A 31 0.13 6.89 -2.24
N LEU A 32 -0.93 6.81 -3.01
CA LEU A 32 -2.23 6.31 -2.58
C LEU A 32 -2.36 4.86 -3.05
N ALA A 33 -2.99 4.02 -2.24
CA ALA A 33 -3.46 2.71 -2.68
C ALA A 33 -4.97 2.66 -2.46
N ALA A 34 -5.69 2.10 -3.40
CA ALA A 34 -7.15 2.03 -3.35
C ALA A 34 -7.66 0.70 -3.87
N ASP A 35 -8.76 0.23 -3.32
CA ASP A 35 -9.47 -0.94 -3.81
C ASP A 35 -10.96 -0.85 -3.45
N TYR A 36 -11.76 -1.71 -4.08
CA TYR A 36 -13.20 -1.84 -3.87
C TYR A 36 -13.49 -3.09 -3.04
N PRO A 37 -13.87 -2.96 -1.75
CA PRO A 37 -14.31 -4.10 -0.94
C PRO A 37 -15.53 -4.81 -1.55
N ASP A 38 -16.41 -4.03 -2.12
CA ASP A 38 -17.55 -4.48 -2.91
C ASP A 38 -17.82 -3.53 -4.10
N LYS A 39 -18.94 -3.68 -4.77
CA LYS A 39 -19.27 -2.88 -5.97
C LYS A 39 -19.63 -1.43 -5.67
N SER A 40 -19.82 -1.06 -4.41
CA SER A 40 -20.34 0.25 -4.02
C SER A 40 -19.42 1.02 -3.08
N ASP A 41 -18.46 0.37 -2.48
CA ASP A 41 -17.58 0.97 -1.48
C ASP A 41 -16.16 1.08 -2.01
N LEU A 42 -15.44 2.13 -1.60
CA LEU A 42 -14.05 2.38 -1.94
C LEU A 42 -13.25 2.56 -0.66
N ILE A 43 -12.14 1.87 -0.55
CA ILE A 43 -11.14 2.09 0.48
C ILE A 43 -9.90 2.75 -0.12
N ILE A 44 -9.35 3.73 0.58
CA ILE A 44 -8.13 4.45 0.17
C ILE A 44 -7.17 4.48 1.34
N ALA A 45 -6.05 3.81 1.21
CA ALA A 45 -4.93 3.94 2.14
C ALA A 45 -4.02 5.08 1.71
N TYR A 46 -3.65 5.93 2.64
CA TYR A 46 -2.81 7.09 2.38
C TYR A 46 -1.99 7.48 3.61
N ARG A 47 -0.92 8.21 3.36
CA ARG A 47 -0.13 8.81 4.43
C ARG A 47 -0.63 10.21 4.73
N SER A 48 -0.80 10.53 6.01
CA SER A 48 -1.15 11.88 6.42
C SER A 48 0.04 12.85 6.37
N ALA A 49 -0.27 14.14 6.42
CA ALA A 49 0.66 15.24 6.59
C ALA A 49 0.09 16.27 7.60
N ILE A 50 -0.43 15.76 8.73
CA ILE A 50 -1.14 16.57 9.72
C ILE A 50 -0.11 17.38 10.50
N ASP A 51 -0.37 18.68 10.64
CA ASP A 51 0.45 19.63 11.42
C ASP A 51 1.95 19.58 11.09
N GLY A 52 2.29 19.17 9.87
CA GLY A 52 3.68 19.08 9.40
C GLY A 52 4.47 17.88 9.90
N ILE A 53 4.03 17.18 10.95
CA ILE A 53 4.73 16.06 11.56
C ILE A 53 3.94 14.75 11.59
N GLY A 54 2.63 14.78 11.54
CA GLY A 54 1.78 13.58 11.56
C GLY A 54 1.89 12.82 10.23
N ARG A 55 2.68 11.76 10.22
CA ARG A 55 2.90 10.86 9.07
C ARG A 55 2.18 9.54 9.26
N HIS A 56 0.96 9.60 9.79
CA HIS A 56 0.16 8.41 10.10
C HIS A 56 -0.22 7.66 8.83
N MET A 57 -0.26 6.35 8.89
CA MET A 57 -0.94 5.54 7.87
C MET A 57 -2.44 5.56 8.18
N GLN A 58 -3.23 6.02 7.23
CA GLN A 58 -4.67 6.21 7.40
C GLN A 58 -5.45 5.46 6.32
N LEU A 59 -6.65 5.04 6.66
CA LEU A 59 -7.63 4.45 5.75
C LEU A 59 -8.87 5.35 5.71
N LEU A 60 -9.21 5.80 4.52
CA LEU A 60 -10.48 6.45 4.22
C LEU A 60 -11.41 5.38 3.62
N THR A 61 -12.62 5.26 4.15
CA THR A 61 -13.66 4.41 3.59
C THR A 61 -14.79 5.28 3.04
N LEU A 62 -15.19 5.04 1.82
CA LEU A 62 -16.29 5.71 1.15
C LEU A 62 -17.35 4.68 0.82
N GLU A 63 -18.54 4.84 1.39
CA GLU A 63 -19.65 3.93 1.18
C GLU A 63 -20.56 4.42 0.05
N ASN A 64 -21.09 3.50 -0.74
CA ASN A 64 -22.09 3.78 -1.77
C ASN A 64 -21.67 4.87 -2.77
N ILE A 65 -20.43 4.84 -3.23
CA ILE A 65 -19.86 5.85 -4.15
C ILE A 65 -20.66 5.98 -5.46
N ASN A 66 -21.35 4.92 -5.89
CA ASN A 66 -22.21 4.92 -7.07
C ASN A 66 -23.49 5.76 -6.91
N LYS A 67 -23.84 6.17 -5.69
CA LYS A 67 -24.97 7.09 -5.42
C LYS A 67 -24.56 8.57 -5.42
N GLY A 68 -23.30 8.85 -5.72
CA GLY A 68 -22.71 10.18 -5.65
C GLY A 68 -22.24 10.52 -4.23
N ILE A 69 -21.07 11.12 -4.14
CA ILE A 69 -20.53 11.66 -2.88
C ILE A 69 -21.06 13.08 -2.76
N THR A 70 -21.83 13.35 -1.72
CA THR A 70 -22.26 14.71 -1.39
C THR A 70 -21.26 15.35 -0.44
N ASP A 71 -21.08 16.68 -0.52
CA ASP A 71 -20.09 17.46 0.28
C ASP A 71 -20.19 17.27 1.80
N THR A 72 -21.19 16.57 2.29
CA THR A 72 -21.44 16.36 3.71
C THR A 72 -21.18 14.91 4.17
N ASN A 73 -20.75 14.02 3.29
CA ASN A 73 -20.71 12.59 3.57
C ASN A 73 -19.35 11.95 3.25
N TYR A 74 -18.29 12.66 3.60
CA TYR A 74 -16.96 12.02 3.60
C TYR A 74 -16.94 10.86 4.59
N GLY A 75 -16.47 9.70 4.13
CA GLY A 75 -16.40 8.52 4.95
C GLY A 75 -15.45 8.67 6.15
N PRO A 76 -15.54 7.78 7.12
CA PRO A 76 -14.68 7.81 8.29
C PRO A 76 -13.21 7.61 7.91
N VAL A 77 -12.33 8.32 8.60
CA VAL A 77 -10.88 8.15 8.51
C VAL A 77 -10.37 7.41 9.74
N HIS A 78 -9.73 6.31 9.52
CA HIS A 78 -9.14 5.48 10.57
C HIS A 78 -7.62 5.60 10.58
N ASN A 79 -7.05 5.89 11.75
CA ASN A 79 -5.60 5.79 11.94
C ASN A 79 -5.21 4.32 12.10
N LEU A 80 -4.56 3.75 11.09
CA LEU A 80 -4.07 2.38 11.12
C LEU A 80 -2.76 2.28 11.93
N GLN A 81 -1.85 3.23 11.70
CA GLN A 81 -0.58 3.29 12.41
C GLN A 81 -0.15 4.74 12.59
N LYS A 82 0.09 5.14 13.83
CA LYS A 82 0.60 6.48 14.14
C LYS A 82 2.12 6.54 13.92
N TRP A 83 2.55 7.62 13.31
CA TRP A 83 3.95 7.97 13.14
C TRP A 83 4.11 9.49 13.11
N GLU A 84 5.02 10.01 13.90
CA GLU A 84 5.41 11.41 13.89
C GLU A 84 6.82 11.53 13.34
N ALA A 85 6.99 12.34 12.30
CA ALA A 85 8.27 12.59 11.67
C ALA A 85 8.30 13.99 11.04
N SER A 86 9.40 14.70 11.26
CA SER A 86 9.64 16.04 10.70
C SER A 86 10.04 16.03 9.22
N PHE A 87 10.04 14.87 8.59
CA PHE A 87 10.39 14.70 7.18
C PHE A 87 9.28 13.95 6.43
N CYS A 88 9.28 14.04 5.11
CA CYS A 88 8.41 13.22 4.27
C CYS A 88 9.04 11.85 4.06
N PRO A 89 8.33 10.75 4.36
CA PRO A 89 8.82 9.39 4.12
C PRO A 89 9.11 9.10 2.65
N LEU A 90 8.34 9.67 1.71
CA LEU A 90 8.46 9.40 0.27
C LEU A 90 8.45 7.89 -0.01
N SER A 91 7.44 7.21 0.50
CA SER A 91 7.33 5.75 0.40
C SER A 91 5.97 5.35 -0.15
N THR A 92 5.95 4.26 -0.87
CA THR A 92 4.73 3.67 -1.40
C THR A 92 3.97 2.90 -0.32
N ASN A 93 2.74 2.56 -0.63
CA ASN A 93 1.93 1.56 0.04
C ASN A 93 1.12 0.81 -1.02
N ASP A 94 0.59 -0.35 -0.69
CA ASP A 94 -0.11 -1.19 -1.64
C ASP A 94 -1.23 -1.96 -0.95
N ILE A 95 -2.41 -2.03 -1.59
CA ILE A 95 -3.56 -2.82 -1.15
C ILE A 95 -3.77 -3.94 -2.14
N VAL A 96 -3.89 -5.16 -1.63
CA VAL A 96 -4.18 -6.34 -2.45
C VAL A 96 -5.34 -7.12 -1.85
N ARG A 97 -6.28 -7.50 -2.71
CA ARG A 97 -7.40 -8.35 -2.36
C ARG A 97 -7.01 -9.83 -2.49
N ALA A 98 -7.22 -10.60 -1.44
CA ALA A 98 -7.05 -12.05 -1.43
C ALA A 98 -8.25 -12.76 -2.06
N GLY A 99 -8.08 -14.03 -2.42
CA GLY A 99 -9.13 -14.85 -3.04
C GLY A 99 -10.37 -15.07 -2.17
N ASP A 100 -10.23 -15.01 -0.85
CA ASP A 100 -11.32 -15.06 0.14
C ASP A 100 -12.07 -13.71 0.30
N GLY A 101 -11.60 -12.67 -0.39
CA GLY A 101 -12.14 -11.32 -0.34
C GLY A 101 -11.55 -10.42 0.73
N GLU A 102 -10.62 -10.89 1.55
CA GLU A 102 -9.88 -10.07 2.51
C GLU A 102 -8.97 -9.06 1.80
N HIS A 103 -8.83 -7.88 2.40
CA HIS A 103 -7.93 -6.84 1.92
C HIS A 103 -6.71 -6.74 2.82
N TRP A 104 -5.56 -6.77 2.20
CA TRP A 104 -4.28 -6.66 2.88
C TRP A 104 -3.57 -5.39 2.45
N LEU A 105 -2.96 -4.70 3.39
CA LEU A 105 -2.20 -3.48 3.18
C LEU A 105 -0.76 -3.69 3.59
N VAL A 106 0.18 -3.27 2.74
CA VAL A 106 1.60 -3.11 3.08
C VAL A 106 2.00 -1.65 3.01
N PHE A 107 2.81 -1.20 3.96
CA PHE A 107 3.25 0.19 4.05
C PHE A 107 4.52 0.34 4.89
N GLU A 108 5.23 1.42 4.69
CA GLU A 108 6.35 1.80 5.58
C GLU A 108 5.81 2.58 6.79
N THR A 109 6.31 2.28 7.97
CA THR A 109 6.24 3.16 9.14
C THR A 109 7.49 2.99 10.00
N THR A 110 7.99 4.07 10.59
CA THR A 110 9.21 4.06 11.41
C THR A 110 10.40 3.35 10.75
N ASN A 111 10.56 3.56 9.44
CA ASN A 111 11.59 2.94 8.58
C ASN A 111 11.48 1.42 8.40
N ARG A 112 10.32 0.83 8.67
CA ARG A 112 10.05 -0.60 8.56
C ARG A 112 8.87 -0.86 7.65
N ILE A 113 8.90 -1.96 6.93
CA ILE A 113 7.73 -2.44 6.19
C ILE A 113 6.82 -3.21 7.13
N MET A 114 5.59 -2.79 7.16
CA MET A 114 4.52 -3.37 7.95
C MET A 114 3.45 -3.93 7.03
N MET A 115 2.75 -4.94 7.50
CA MET A 115 1.61 -5.56 6.84
C MET A 115 0.45 -5.69 7.81
N MET A 116 -0.76 -5.53 7.32
CA MET A 116 -1.98 -5.75 8.09
C MET A 116 -3.12 -6.24 7.22
N ASN A 117 -4.02 -7.00 7.83
CA ASN A 117 -5.31 -7.33 7.25
C ASN A 117 -6.32 -6.21 7.61
N LEU A 118 -6.94 -5.60 6.61
CA LEU A 118 -7.88 -4.49 6.82
C LEU A 118 -9.22 -4.96 7.41
N SER A 119 -9.57 -6.24 7.27
CA SER A 119 -10.73 -6.84 7.94
C SER A 119 -10.51 -7.03 9.44
N SER A 120 -9.25 -7.01 9.89
CA SER A 120 -8.86 -7.10 11.31
C SER A 120 -7.74 -6.10 11.64
N PRO A 121 -8.02 -4.78 11.58
CA PRO A 121 -7.00 -3.73 11.56
C PRO A 121 -6.26 -3.53 12.91
N THR A 122 -6.57 -4.32 13.91
CA THR A 122 -5.91 -4.25 15.22
C THR A 122 -4.53 -4.90 15.24
N LYS A 123 -4.19 -5.72 14.24
CA LYS A 123 -2.92 -6.45 14.18
C LYS A 123 -2.06 -5.96 13.03
N VAL A 124 -1.10 -5.11 13.35
CA VAL A 124 -0.03 -4.69 12.44
C VAL A 124 1.21 -5.53 12.75
N SER A 125 1.84 -6.11 11.73
CA SER A 125 3.04 -6.93 11.88
C SER A 125 4.17 -6.46 10.96
N ALA A 126 5.41 -6.53 11.45
CA ALA A 126 6.58 -6.27 10.61
C ALA A 126 6.76 -7.40 9.59
N VAL A 127 7.08 -7.03 8.35
CA VAL A 127 7.29 -8.00 7.27
C VAL A 127 8.62 -8.73 7.44
N GLY A 128 9.64 -8.08 7.96
CA GLY A 128 10.94 -8.68 8.23
C GLY A 128 11.87 -7.72 8.97
N GLU A 129 12.96 -8.27 9.51
CA GLU A 129 14.03 -7.47 10.06
C GLU A 129 14.88 -6.88 8.91
N PRO A 130 15.42 -5.66 9.05
CA PRO A 130 16.30 -5.09 8.04
C PRO A 130 17.61 -5.87 7.99
N PHE A 131 18.10 -6.08 6.79
CA PHE A 131 19.35 -6.79 6.57
C PHE A 131 20.58 -6.08 7.19
N LEU A 132 20.58 -4.74 7.19
CA LEU A 132 21.71 -3.91 7.59
C LEU A 132 21.30 -2.77 8.56
N GLU A 133 20.29 -2.93 9.38
CA GLU A 133 19.71 -1.84 10.19
C GLU A 133 19.39 -0.58 9.36
N THR A 134 19.15 -0.77 8.07
CA THR A 134 18.86 0.30 7.13
C THR A 134 17.37 0.53 7.01
N ARG A 135 17.03 1.64 6.40
CA ARG A 135 15.65 2.01 6.13
C ARG A 135 15.04 1.10 5.06
N GLN A 136 13.91 0.49 5.37
CA GLN A 136 13.06 -0.23 4.43
C GLN A 136 12.05 0.72 3.80
N LYS A 137 11.83 0.65 2.48
CA LYS A 137 10.94 1.55 1.74
C LYS A 137 10.28 0.88 0.54
N ASN A 138 9.25 1.57 0.05
CA ASN A 138 8.59 1.28 -1.21
C ASN A 138 8.12 -0.18 -1.33
N PRO A 139 7.28 -0.65 -0.40
CA PRO A 139 6.76 -1.99 -0.47
C PRO A 139 5.78 -2.13 -1.64
N THR A 140 5.76 -3.32 -2.20
CA THR A 140 4.71 -3.82 -3.08
C THR A 140 4.34 -5.24 -2.66
N PHE A 141 3.15 -5.68 -3.04
CA PHE A 141 2.55 -6.89 -2.51
C PHE A 141 1.75 -7.61 -3.61
N ALA A 142 1.85 -8.92 -3.67
CA ALA A 142 1.06 -9.76 -4.58
C ALA A 142 0.56 -11.01 -3.86
N ILE A 143 -0.66 -11.44 -4.16
CA ILE A 143 -1.27 -12.69 -3.66
C ILE A 143 -1.65 -13.54 -4.87
N ASN A 144 -1.21 -14.79 -4.91
CA ASN A 144 -1.58 -15.72 -5.97
C ASN A 144 -2.88 -16.49 -5.65
N GLN A 145 -3.35 -17.33 -6.57
CA GLN A 145 -4.60 -18.08 -6.41
C GLN A 145 -4.53 -19.16 -5.31
N GLU A 146 -3.33 -19.54 -4.88
CA GLU A 146 -3.10 -20.46 -3.76
C GLU A 146 -3.04 -19.75 -2.40
N GLY A 147 -3.30 -18.42 -2.35
CA GLY A 147 -3.20 -17.61 -1.14
C GLY A 147 -1.77 -17.30 -0.68
N LYS A 148 -0.74 -17.76 -1.42
CA LYS A 148 0.65 -17.37 -1.15
C LYS A 148 0.87 -15.90 -1.42
N ARG A 149 1.68 -15.26 -0.59
CA ARG A 149 1.89 -13.81 -0.58
C ARG A 149 3.36 -13.49 -0.79
N LEU A 150 3.65 -12.71 -1.83
CA LEU A 150 4.97 -12.15 -2.07
C LEU A 150 4.98 -10.67 -1.68
N ILE A 151 5.88 -10.29 -0.78
CA ILE A 151 6.16 -8.92 -0.43
C ILE A 151 7.54 -8.56 -0.94
N ALA A 152 7.66 -7.45 -1.67
CA ALA A 152 8.92 -6.92 -2.15
C ALA A 152 9.12 -5.48 -1.64
N TRP A 153 10.36 -5.12 -1.30
CA TRP A 153 10.70 -3.77 -0.83
C TRP A 153 12.17 -3.45 -1.08
N GLY A 154 12.50 -2.17 -0.99
CA GLY A 154 13.89 -1.70 -1.04
C GLY A 154 14.49 -1.47 0.33
N GLU A 155 15.75 -1.81 0.52
CA GLU A 155 16.57 -1.43 1.68
C GLU A 155 17.74 -0.55 1.27
N ALA A 156 18.19 0.30 2.18
CA ALA A 156 19.22 1.33 1.93
C ALA A 156 18.90 2.26 0.76
N ILE A 157 17.60 2.38 0.43
CA ILE A 157 17.04 3.10 -0.71
C ILE A 157 16.53 4.48 -0.28
N SER A 158 16.57 5.45 -1.19
CA SER A 158 15.89 6.74 -1.07
C SER A 158 14.99 6.98 -2.29
N HIS A 159 14.31 8.13 -2.36
CA HIS A 159 13.48 8.47 -3.52
C HIS A 159 14.28 8.63 -4.83
N SER A 160 15.57 8.92 -4.76
CA SER A 160 16.43 9.17 -5.93
C SER A 160 17.63 8.23 -6.03
N ARG A 161 17.92 7.48 -4.98
CA ARG A 161 19.04 6.55 -4.93
C ARG A 161 18.51 5.13 -4.78
N GLY A 162 18.95 4.25 -5.65
CA GLY A 162 18.69 2.82 -5.58
C GLY A 162 19.27 2.16 -4.32
N GLY A 163 18.99 0.90 -4.15
CA GLY A 163 19.38 0.13 -2.99
C GLY A 163 19.28 -1.36 -3.26
N ARG A 164 19.01 -2.15 -2.24
CA ARG A 164 18.86 -3.60 -2.35
C ARG A 164 17.39 -3.98 -2.41
N LEU A 165 17.03 -4.87 -3.32
CA LEU A 165 15.74 -5.54 -3.33
C LEU A 165 15.72 -6.61 -2.23
N ASN A 166 14.65 -6.63 -1.44
CA ASN A 166 14.34 -7.68 -0.52
C ASN A 166 12.97 -8.28 -0.85
N LEU A 167 12.85 -9.57 -0.65
CA LEU A 167 11.66 -10.34 -0.93
C LEU A 167 11.31 -11.21 0.29
N ARG A 168 10.03 -11.36 0.55
CA ARG A 168 9.51 -12.33 1.51
C ARG A 168 8.32 -13.05 0.91
N LEU A 169 8.36 -14.36 0.95
CA LEU A 169 7.26 -15.22 0.54
C LEU A 169 6.66 -15.89 1.77
N VAL A 170 5.34 -15.82 1.91
CA VAL A 170 4.63 -16.43 3.01
C VAL A 170 3.42 -17.22 2.52
N ASN A 171 3.06 -18.25 3.25
CA ASN A 171 1.81 -18.97 3.07
C ASN A 171 0.60 -18.13 3.49
N GLU A 172 -0.60 -18.61 3.18
CA GLU A 172 -1.86 -17.99 3.60
C GLU A 172 -1.95 -17.86 5.14
N ASP A 173 -1.45 -18.82 5.90
CA ASP A 173 -1.41 -18.79 7.36
C ASP A 173 -0.35 -17.84 7.96
N GLY A 174 0.44 -17.19 7.10
CA GLY A 174 1.51 -16.28 7.47
C GLY A 174 2.86 -16.94 7.79
N SER A 175 2.96 -18.27 7.69
CA SER A 175 4.23 -18.98 7.84
C SER A 175 5.17 -18.66 6.68
N ASN A 176 6.48 -18.53 6.96
CA ASN A 176 7.47 -18.26 5.93
C ASN A 176 7.61 -19.44 4.96
N ILE A 177 7.79 -19.12 3.70
CA ILE A 177 8.29 -20.02 2.67
C ILE A 177 9.74 -19.65 2.41
N ASP A 178 10.65 -20.56 2.75
CA ASP A 178 12.07 -20.36 2.44
C ASP A 178 12.29 -20.50 0.94
N PHE A 179 12.98 -19.54 0.36
CA PHE A 179 13.45 -19.58 -1.02
C PHE A 179 14.81 -18.89 -1.11
N GLU A 180 15.63 -19.37 -2.02
CA GLU A 180 16.93 -18.79 -2.24
C GLU A 180 16.86 -17.70 -3.32
N ILE A 181 17.39 -16.53 -3.01
CA ILE A 181 17.73 -15.51 -3.99
C ILE A 181 19.22 -15.70 -4.27
N PRO A 182 19.61 -16.18 -5.46
CA PRO A 182 21.00 -16.60 -5.71
C PRO A 182 22.01 -15.46 -5.67
N GLU A 183 21.57 -14.21 -5.80
CA GLU A 183 22.41 -13.02 -5.82
C GLU A 183 21.75 -11.85 -5.09
N VAL A 184 22.58 -10.91 -4.64
CA VAL A 184 22.10 -9.62 -4.17
C VAL A 184 21.56 -8.83 -5.35
N ILE A 185 20.26 -8.56 -5.34
CA ILE A 185 19.59 -7.79 -6.38
C ILE A 185 19.63 -6.31 -6.00
N ASN A 186 20.18 -5.48 -6.87
CA ASN A 186 20.22 -4.04 -6.68
C ASN A 186 19.10 -3.38 -7.48
N ILE A 187 18.41 -2.42 -6.84
CA ILE A 187 17.45 -1.53 -7.46
C ILE A 187 18.21 -0.31 -7.98
N ASN A 188 17.97 0.08 -9.22
CA ASN A 188 18.59 1.25 -9.83
C ASN A 188 18.09 2.56 -9.21
N ASP A 189 18.82 3.65 -9.41
CA ASP A 189 18.39 5.00 -9.05
C ASP A 189 17.03 5.32 -9.71
N TYR A 190 16.16 6.01 -8.97
CA TYR A 190 14.81 6.38 -9.40
C TYR A 190 13.89 5.19 -9.74
N SER A 191 14.21 3.98 -9.26
CA SER A 191 13.40 2.78 -9.46
C SER A 191 12.83 2.28 -8.14
N PHE A 192 11.66 1.62 -8.22
CA PHE A 192 10.97 1.01 -7.09
C PHE A 192 10.47 -0.37 -7.51
N PRO A 193 10.42 -1.34 -6.57
CA PRO A 193 9.90 -2.66 -6.91
C PRO A 193 8.38 -2.60 -7.17
N ALA A 194 7.94 -3.42 -8.09
CA ALA A 194 6.54 -3.74 -8.33
C ALA A 194 6.38 -5.26 -8.42
N ALA A 195 5.32 -5.81 -7.83
CA ALA A 195 5.04 -7.24 -7.84
C ALA A 195 3.65 -7.54 -8.40
N ALA A 196 3.53 -8.65 -9.10
CA ALA A 196 2.25 -9.17 -9.58
C ALA A 196 2.23 -10.70 -9.46
N ALA A 197 1.05 -11.27 -9.17
CA ALA A 197 0.82 -12.70 -9.27
C ALA A 197 0.43 -13.04 -10.72
N LEU A 198 1.00 -14.13 -11.23
CA LEU A 198 0.74 -14.62 -12.58
C LEU A 198 -0.35 -15.72 -12.55
N PRO A 199 -1.04 -15.98 -13.69
CA PRO A 199 -2.10 -16.98 -13.74
C PRO A 199 -1.65 -18.41 -13.41
N ASN A 200 -0.37 -18.72 -13.56
CA ASN A 200 0.23 -20.02 -13.22
C ASN A 200 0.69 -20.13 -11.74
N ASN A 201 0.28 -19.20 -10.89
CA ASN A 201 0.67 -19.06 -9.49
C ASN A 201 2.11 -18.63 -9.22
N ASP A 202 2.90 -18.31 -10.25
CA ASP A 202 4.19 -17.68 -10.10
C ASP A 202 4.04 -16.20 -9.74
N PHE A 203 5.15 -15.57 -9.38
CA PHE A 203 5.22 -14.13 -9.13
C PHE A 203 6.19 -13.47 -10.11
N LEU A 204 5.80 -12.29 -10.59
CA LEU A 204 6.64 -11.38 -11.34
C LEU A 204 7.07 -10.24 -10.43
N VAL A 205 8.37 -9.94 -10.38
CA VAL A 205 8.92 -8.75 -9.70
C VAL A 205 9.67 -7.92 -10.72
N LEU A 206 9.31 -6.65 -10.80
CA LEU A 206 10.02 -5.62 -11.59
C LEU A 206 10.77 -4.70 -10.60
N TYR A 207 12.01 -4.26 -10.97
CA TYR A 207 12.83 -3.42 -10.08
C TYR A 207 13.83 -2.58 -10.86
#